data_f5e9408d8e9fd75118285e98816fdde8
#
_entry.id   f5e9408d8e9fd75118285e98816fdde8
#
_cell.length_a   1.000
_cell.length_b   1.000
_cell.length_c   1.000
_cell.angle_alpha   90.00
_cell.angle_beta   90.00
_cell.angle_gamma   90.00
#
_symmetry.space_group_name_H-M   'P 1'
#
loop_
_entity.id
_entity.type
_entity.pdbx_description
1 polymer ?
#
loop_
_entity_poly.entity_id
_entity_poly.type
_entity_poly.pdbx_seq_one_letter_code
_entity_poly.pdbx_strand_id
1 'polypeptide(L)'
;MRKVAILSTDDLEEFFVYDHLAYTHLNDRGWQAEEVSWRAESADWDDYDVVVIRSTWDYQTEPERFMAVLQDIENSRAELENSFALVEWNISKDYLKELEHNDVPIVPTLWNETFDYDKILSAFAALSCDEIVIKPWVSANADHTYRLRLLDVEQQKQGLSDVFSERPHMIQPFLTSVVNEGEYSLF
;
A
#
# COMPACT_ATOMS: atom_id res chain seq x y z
N MET A 1 26.98 -19.76 4.60
CA MET A 1 25.54 -19.96 4.86
C MET A 1 24.86 -18.83 4.12
N ARG A 2 23.79 -19.09 3.39
CA ARG A 2 23.06 -18.04 2.67
C ARG A 2 22.32 -17.15 3.66
N LYS A 3 22.25 -15.85 3.40
CA LYS A 3 21.55 -14.89 4.26
C LYS A 3 20.33 -14.33 3.56
N VAL A 4 19.21 -14.25 4.26
CA VAL A 4 17.99 -13.59 3.79
C VAL A 4 17.55 -12.51 4.76
N ALA A 5 17.42 -11.28 4.27
CA ALA A 5 16.76 -10.20 5.00
C ALA A 5 15.24 -10.26 4.77
N ILE A 6 14.49 -10.27 5.85
CA ILE A 6 13.04 -10.10 5.84
C ILE A 6 12.78 -8.61 6.09
N LEU A 7 12.46 -7.89 5.03
CA LEU A 7 12.29 -6.44 5.09
C LEU A 7 11.01 -6.08 5.84
N SER A 8 11.15 -5.28 6.90
CA SER A 8 10.08 -4.86 7.79
C SER A 8 10.10 -3.36 8.05
N THR A 9 9.21 -2.87 8.91
CA THR A 9 9.25 -1.52 9.48
C THR A 9 9.91 -1.52 10.85
N ASP A 10 10.17 -0.31 11.42
CA ASP A 10 10.81 -0.17 12.74
C ASP A 10 9.91 -0.61 13.88
N ASP A 11 8.61 -0.37 13.78
CA ASP A 11 7.63 -0.66 14.82
C ASP A 11 6.53 -1.58 14.29
N LEU A 12 6.44 -2.76 14.88
CA LEU A 12 5.45 -3.79 14.55
C LEU A 12 4.47 -4.04 15.72
N GLU A 13 4.50 -3.23 16.80
CA GLU A 13 3.71 -3.49 18.02
C GLU A 13 2.20 -3.52 17.76
N GLU A 14 1.71 -2.72 16.80
CA GLU A 14 0.30 -2.68 16.43
C GLU A 14 -0.11 -3.74 15.38
N PHE A 15 0.83 -4.57 14.90
CA PHE A 15 0.61 -5.50 13.80
C PHE A 15 0.78 -6.95 14.23
N PHE A 16 -0.05 -7.83 13.68
CA PHE A 16 0.14 -9.27 13.77
C PHE A 16 1.08 -9.77 12.69
N VAL A 17 2.37 -9.92 13.03
CA VAL A 17 3.41 -10.36 12.10
C VAL A 17 3.72 -11.83 12.32
N TYR A 18 3.65 -12.61 11.24
CA TYR A 18 3.91 -14.05 11.26
C TYR A 18 5.23 -14.44 10.61
N ASP A 19 6.06 -13.47 10.19
CA ASP A 19 7.29 -13.71 9.43
C ASP A 19 8.29 -14.59 10.20
N HIS A 20 8.33 -14.44 11.53
CA HIS A 20 9.17 -15.27 12.42
C HIS A 20 8.86 -16.78 12.33
N LEU A 21 7.65 -17.18 11.91
CA LEU A 21 7.30 -18.59 11.73
C LEU A 21 8.10 -19.23 10.58
N ALA A 22 8.56 -18.45 9.62
CA ALA A 22 9.37 -18.93 8.52
C ALA A 22 10.84 -19.16 8.91
N TYR A 23 11.34 -18.53 9.98
CA TYR A 23 12.76 -18.51 10.30
C TYR A 23 13.35 -19.91 10.60
N THR A 24 12.64 -20.71 11.39
CA THR A 24 13.07 -22.10 11.66
C THR A 24 13.15 -22.91 10.37
N HIS A 25 12.15 -22.79 9.49
CA HIS A 25 12.12 -23.52 8.23
C HIS A 25 13.19 -23.04 7.23
N LEU A 26 13.54 -21.76 7.24
CA LEU A 26 14.64 -21.21 6.47
C LEU A 26 15.98 -21.72 6.99
N ASN A 27 16.17 -21.69 8.31
CA ASN A 27 17.40 -22.19 8.96
C ASN A 27 17.63 -23.68 8.68
N ASP A 28 16.58 -24.50 8.75
CA ASP A 28 16.65 -25.95 8.42
C ASP A 28 17.06 -26.20 6.97
N ARG A 29 16.89 -25.22 6.09
CA ARG A 29 17.28 -25.25 4.67
C ARG A 29 18.63 -24.56 4.39
N GLY A 30 19.35 -24.18 5.44
CA GLY A 30 20.68 -23.57 5.33
C GLY A 30 20.68 -22.07 5.07
N TRP A 31 19.55 -21.39 5.31
CA TRP A 31 19.44 -19.94 5.27
C TRP A 31 19.56 -19.36 6.68
N GLN A 32 20.23 -18.25 6.82
CA GLN A 32 20.17 -17.40 8.00
C GLN A 32 19.18 -16.27 7.71
N ALA A 33 18.00 -16.32 8.35
CA ALA A 33 16.98 -15.29 8.22
C ALA A 33 17.11 -14.28 9.34
N GLU A 34 17.04 -13.01 9.00
CA GLU A 34 16.96 -11.91 9.97
C GLU A 34 15.97 -10.82 9.50
N GLU A 35 15.33 -10.18 10.45
CA GLU A 35 14.46 -9.05 10.21
C GLU A 35 15.30 -7.79 10.09
N VAL A 36 15.03 -6.98 9.04
CA VAL A 36 15.74 -5.73 8.79
C VAL A 36 14.71 -4.66 8.45
N SER A 37 14.72 -3.57 9.22
CA SER A 37 13.87 -2.42 8.88
C SER A 37 14.32 -1.80 7.55
N TRP A 38 13.37 -1.46 6.70
CA TRP A 38 13.67 -0.72 5.47
C TRP A 38 14.22 0.69 5.74
N ARG A 39 14.09 1.19 6.99
CA ARG A 39 14.64 2.47 7.43
C ARG A 39 16.05 2.36 8.01
N ALA A 40 16.62 1.15 8.11
CA ALA A 40 17.92 0.93 8.72
C ALA A 40 19.05 1.55 7.89
N GLU A 41 19.59 2.68 8.33
CA GLU A 41 20.66 3.41 7.64
C GLU A 41 21.99 2.64 7.61
N SER A 42 22.15 1.65 8.49
CA SER A 42 23.38 0.83 8.60
C SER A 42 23.29 -0.50 7.86
N ALA A 43 22.22 -0.78 7.16
CA ALA A 43 22.07 -2.02 6.41
C ALA A 43 23.02 -2.02 5.20
N ASP A 44 23.87 -3.03 5.13
CA ASP A 44 24.67 -3.33 3.94
C ASP A 44 23.97 -4.45 3.16
N TRP A 45 23.30 -4.09 2.07
CA TRP A 45 22.52 -5.04 1.27
C TRP A 45 23.41 -6.07 0.56
N ASP A 46 24.69 -5.77 0.36
CA ASP A 46 25.66 -6.74 -0.17
C ASP A 46 25.98 -7.88 0.82
N ASP A 47 25.60 -7.75 2.08
CA ASP A 47 25.73 -8.84 3.07
C ASP A 47 24.69 -9.96 2.88
N TYR A 48 23.63 -9.73 2.07
CA TYR A 48 22.54 -10.67 1.85
C TYR A 48 22.62 -11.35 0.48
N ASP A 49 22.09 -12.57 0.39
CA ASP A 49 21.86 -13.25 -0.89
C ASP A 49 20.45 -12.93 -1.44
N VAL A 50 19.48 -12.70 -0.53
CA VAL A 50 18.09 -12.36 -0.87
C VAL A 50 17.55 -11.35 0.14
N VAL A 51 16.78 -10.39 -0.34
CA VAL A 51 15.94 -9.50 0.47
C VAL A 51 14.48 -9.72 0.09
N VAL A 52 13.62 -10.03 1.06
CA VAL A 52 12.21 -10.28 0.83
C VAL A 52 11.38 -9.17 1.44
N ILE A 53 10.59 -8.47 0.63
CA ILE A 53 9.66 -7.44 1.12
C ILE A 53 8.50 -8.14 1.84
N ARG A 54 8.32 -7.83 3.13
CA ARG A 54 7.30 -8.49 3.95
C ARG A 54 6.45 -7.48 4.73
N SER A 55 6.92 -7.02 5.87
CA SER A 55 6.14 -6.27 6.84
C SER A 55 6.49 -4.77 6.82
N THR A 56 6.59 -4.18 5.64
CA THR A 56 6.94 -2.78 5.42
C THR A 56 5.70 -1.86 5.44
N TRP A 57 4.77 -2.08 6.38
CA TRP A 57 3.40 -1.55 6.32
C TRP A 57 3.24 -0.06 6.63
N ASP A 58 4.33 0.65 6.80
CA ASP A 58 4.41 2.10 7.01
C ASP A 58 5.02 2.86 5.81
N TYR A 59 5.30 2.16 4.69
CA TYR A 59 5.94 2.74 3.50
C TYR A 59 5.17 3.95 2.93
N GLN A 60 3.85 4.01 3.11
CA GLN A 60 3.01 5.09 2.62
C GLN A 60 3.29 6.45 3.28
N THR A 61 4.01 6.47 4.41
CA THR A 61 4.41 7.71 5.08
C THR A 61 5.60 8.39 4.40
N GLU A 62 6.47 7.59 3.74
CA GLU A 62 7.67 8.05 3.02
C GLU A 62 7.89 7.22 1.74
N PRO A 63 6.93 7.22 0.79
CA PRO A 63 6.97 6.30 -0.35
C PRO A 63 8.19 6.50 -1.25
N GLU A 64 8.65 7.73 -1.43
CA GLU A 64 9.83 8.05 -2.23
C GLU A 64 11.11 7.48 -1.59
N ARG A 65 11.24 7.61 -0.27
CA ARG A 65 12.35 7.02 0.48
C ARG A 65 12.33 5.50 0.43
N PHE A 66 11.14 4.91 0.57
CA PHE A 66 10.99 3.46 0.44
C PHE A 66 11.43 2.97 -0.93
N MET A 67 10.99 3.62 -2.00
CA MET A 67 11.41 3.28 -3.37
C MET A 67 12.92 3.47 -3.57
N ALA A 68 13.54 4.49 -2.99
CA ALA A 68 14.99 4.67 -3.04
C ALA A 68 15.74 3.50 -2.37
N VAL A 69 15.27 3.05 -1.21
CA VAL A 69 15.84 1.87 -0.52
C VAL A 69 15.70 0.60 -1.38
N LEU A 70 14.53 0.37 -1.99
CA LEU A 70 14.35 -0.78 -2.88
C LEU A 70 15.26 -0.70 -4.11
N GLN A 71 15.51 0.50 -4.64
CA GLN A 71 16.45 0.70 -5.74
C GLN A 71 17.90 0.42 -5.30
N ASP A 72 18.27 0.76 -4.08
CA ASP A 72 19.60 0.44 -3.52
C ASP A 72 19.76 -1.08 -3.36
N ILE A 73 18.72 -1.78 -2.91
CA ILE A 73 18.70 -3.26 -2.83
C ILE A 73 18.84 -3.86 -4.22
N GLU A 74 18.07 -3.40 -5.22
CA GLU A 74 18.12 -3.87 -6.61
C GLU A 74 19.51 -3.67 -7.25
N ASN A 75 20.24 -2.61 -6.84
CA ASN A 75 21.59 -2.32 -7.32
C ASN A 75 22.69 -3.10 -6.55
N SER A 76 22.35 -3.76 -5.44
CA SER A 76 23.26 -4.59 -4.66
C SER A 76 23.40 -5.98 -5.27
N ARG A 77 24.18 -6.84 -4.61
CA ARG A 77 24.26 -8.24 -5.01
C ARG A 77 23.06 -9.09 -4.55
N ALA A 78 22.23 -8.57 -3.65
CA ALA A 78 21.08 -9.29 -3.14
C ALA A 78 19.96 -9.38 -4.18
N GLU A 79 19.30 -10.52 -4.28
CA GLU A 79 18.09 -10.69 -5.09
C GLU A 79 16.89 -10.11 -4.34
N LEU A 80 16.18 -9.14 -4.92
CA LEU A 80 15.01 -8.53 -4.31
C LEU A 80 13.73 -9.31 -4.67
N GLU A 81 13.05 -9.82 -3.67
CA GLU A 81 11.75 -10.50 -3.75
C GLU A 81 10.68 -9.70 -2.99
N ASN A 82 9.63 -9.43 -3.52
CA ASN A 82 9.07 -9.00 -4.77
C ASN A 82 9.94 -7.97 -5.52
N SER A 83 10.13 -8.13 -6.83
CA SER A 83 11.06 -7.30 -7.60
C SER A 83 10.73 -5.81 -7.56
N PHE A 84 11.77 -4.96 -7.69
CA PHE A 84 11.61 -3.50 -7.76
C PHE A 84 10.55 -3.08 -8.78
N ALA A 85 10.61 -3.63 -10.00
CA ALA A 85 9.65 -3.31 -11.06
C ALA A 85 8.19 -3.63 -10.67
N LEU A 86 7.96 -4.71 -9.90
CA LEU A 86 6.63 -5.04 -9.42
C LEU A 86 6.14 -4.02 -8.39
N VAL A 87 7.00 -3.60 -7.45
CA VAL A 87 6.63 -2.61 -6.45
C VAL A 87 6.45 -1.23 -7.08
N GLU A 88 7.32 -0.83 -8.00
CA GLU A 88 7.18 0.42 -8.76
C GLU A 88 5.83 0.49 -9.48
N TRP A 89 5.37 -0.62 -10.06
CA TRP A 89 4.07 -0.70 -10.73
C TRP A 89 2.90 -0.59 -9.75
N ASN A 90 2.96 -1.21 -8.58
CA ASN A 90 1.78 -1.35 -7.71
C ASN A 90 1.80 -0.51 -6.42
N ILE A 91 2.85 0.27 -6.16
CA ILE A 91 2.93 1.13 -4.97
C ILE A 91 1.83 2.20 -4.98
N SER A 92 1.49 2.72 -6.14
CA SER A 92 0.35 3.60 -6.37
C SER A 92 -0.82 2.81 -6.94
N LYS A 93 -2.03 3.03 -6.43
CA LYS A 93 -3.25 2.33 -6.87
C LYS A 93 -3.71 2.71 -8.29
N ASP A 94 -3.03 3.63 -8.96
CA ASP A 94 -3.37 4.01 -10.33
C ASP A 94 -3.05 2.91 -11.37
N TYR A 95 -2.33 1.83 -10.97
CA TYR A 95 -2.24 0.61 -11.79
C TYR A 95 -3.62 0.02 -12.12
N LEU A 96 -4.65 0.34 -11.31
CA LEU A 96 -6.02 -0.07 -11.61
C LEU A 96 -6.54 0.52 -12.92
N LYS A 97 -6.05 1.69 -13.37
CA LYS A 97 -6.38 2.26 -14.68
C LYS A 97 -5.89 1.37 -15.83
N GLU A 98 -4.71 0.79 -15.66
CA GLU A 98 -4.14 -0.15 -16.62
C GLU A 98 -4.94 -1.44 -16.65
N LEU A 99 -5.32 -1.97 -15.49
CA LEU A 99 -6.18 -3.17 -15.41
C LEU A 99 -7.53 -2.93 -16.10
N GLU A 100 -8.18 -1.80 -15.84
CA GLU A 100 -9.44 -1.42 -16.48
C GLU A 100 -9.28 -1.29 -18.01
N HIS A 101 -8.18 -0.66 -18.47
CA HIS A 101 -7.87 -0.57 -19.88
C HIS A 101 -7.68 -1.93 -20.56
N ASN A 102 -7.22 -2.92 -19.82
CA ASN A 102 -7.04 -4.31 -20.27
C ASN A 102 -8.27 -5.20 -20.01
N ASP A 103 -9.46 -4.61 -19.89
CA ASP A 103 -10.74 -5.30 -19.68
C ASP A 103 -10.80 -6.14 -18.37
N VAL A 104 -9.95 -5.85 -17.38
CA VAL A 104 -10.05 -6.43 -16.04
C VAL A 104 -11.07 -5.62 -15.24
N PRO A 105 -12.16 -6.24 -14.74
CA PRO A 105 -13.16 -5.52 -13.96
C PRO A 105 -12.55 -4.94 -12.66
N ILE A 106 -12.71 -3.64 -12.47
CA ILE A 106 -12.38 -2.95 -11.22
C ILE A 106 -13.63 -2.33 -10.61
N VAL A 107 -13.56 -1.94 -9.35
CA VAL A 107 -14.60 -1.10 -8.73
C VAL A 107 -14.65 0.23 -9.48
N PRO A 108 -15.82 0.74 -9.92
CA PRO A 108 -15.92 2.03 -10.58
C PRO A 108 -15.18 3.11 -9.80
N THR A 109 -14.28 3.83 -10.44
CA THR A 109 -13.35 4.73 -9.76
C THR A 109 -13.29 6.09 -10.43
N LEU A 110 -13.44 7.16 -9.65
CA LEU A 110 -13.15 8.53 -10.06
C LEU A 110 -11.77 8.93 -9.53
N TRP A 111 -10.92 9.39 -10.44
CA TRP A 111 -9.53 9.72 -10.17
C TRP A 111 -9.36 11.23 -10.03
N ASN A 112 -8.71 11.69 -8.95
CA ASN A 112 -8.49 13.10 -8.66
C ASN A 112 -7.04 13.33 -8.25
N GLU A 113 -6.43 14.40 -8.78
CA GLU A 113 -5.06 14.82 -8.45
C GLU A 113 -5.03 15.68 -7.17
N THR A 114 -6.08 16.49 -6.97
CA THR A 114 -6.20 17.44 -5.88
C THR A 114 -7.62 17.48 -5.34
N PHE A 115 -7.77 18.00 -4.14
CA PHE A 115 -9.08 18.20 -3.53
C PHE A 115 -9.98 19.10 -4.37
N ASP A 116 -11.20 18.62 -4.64
CA ASP A 116 -12.26 19.38 -5.31
C ASP A 116 -13.60 19.01 -4.68
N TYR A 117 -14.14 19.93 -3.92
CA TYR A 117 -15.39 19.74 -3.17
C TYR A 117 -16.59 19.41 -4.07
N ASP A 118 -16.70 20.10 -5.22
CA ASP A 118 -17.82 19.90 -6.13
C ASP A 118 -17.74 18.53 -6.84
N LYS A 119 -16.53 18.07 -7.13
CA LYS A 119 -16.31 16.71 -7.63
C LYS A 119 -16.71 15.65 -6.61
N ILE A 120 -16.41 15.86 -5.33
CA ILE A 120 -16.83 14.93 -4.26
C ILE A 120 -18.36 14.88 -4.18
N LEU A 121 -19.04 16.03 -4.20
CA LEU A 121 -20.50 16.06 -4.19
C LEU A 121 -21.12 15.39 -5.43
N SER A 122 -20.53 15.58 -6.60
CA SER A 122 -21.03 14.98 -7.84
C SER A 122 -20.74 13.48 -7.95
N ALA A 123 -19.77 12.96 -7.20
CA ALA A 123 -19.38 11.55 -7.22
C ALA A 123 -20.53 10.60 -6.86
N PHE A 124 -21.40 10.97 -5.93
CA PHE A 124 -22.56 10.15 -5.54
C PHE A 124 -23.48 9.86 -6.72
N ALA A 125 -23.78 10.88 -7.53
CA ALA A 125 -24.59 10.73 -8.73
C ALA A 125 -23.84 9.97 -9.84
N ALA A 126 -22.56 10.30 -10.05
CA ALA A 126 -21.74 9.69 -11.08
C ALA A 126 -21.53 8.18 -10.84
N LEU A 127 -21.36 7.78 -9.57
CA LEU A 127 -21.20 6.38 -9.16
C LEU A 127 -22.53 5.67 -8.84
N SER A 128 -23.66 6.41 -8.89
CA SER A 128 -25.00 5.88 -8.57
C SER A 128 -25.06 5.18 -7.21
N CYS A 129 -24.50 5.80 -6.17
CA CYS A 129 -24.41 5.22 -4.83
C CYS A 129 -24.74 6.24 -3.73
N ASP A 130 -25.16 5.73 -2.55
CA ASP A 130 -25.48 6.55 -1.37
C ASP A 130 -24.27 6.77 -0.46
N GLU A 131 -23.26 5.95 -0.60
CA GLU A 131 -22.02 6.04 0.18
C GLU A 131 -20.80 5.89 -0.74
N ILE A 132 -19.80 6.75 -0.52
CA ILE A 132 -18.53 6.72 -1.23
C ILE A 132 -17.38 6.42 -0.26
N VAL A 133 -16.28 5.95 -0.82
CA VAL A 133 -14.98 5.86 -0.14
C VAL A 133 -13.99 6.73 -0.88
N ILE A 134 -13.33 7.63 -0.13
CA ILE A 134 -12.22 8.46 -0.63
C ILE A 134 -10.94 7.93 0.01
N LYS A 135 -9.92 7.66 -0.79
CA LYS A 135 -8.61 7.16 -0.31
C LYS A 135 -7.46 7.61 -1.21
N PRO A 136 -6.26 7.80 -0.66
CA PRO A 136 -5.09 8.16 -1.47
C PRO A 136 -4.71 7.08 -2.48
N TRP A 137 -4.03 7.46 -3.55
CA TRP A 137 -3.45 6.49 -4.49
C TRP A 137 -2.37 5.65 -3.82
N VAL A 138 -1.49 6.29 -3.03
CA VAL A 138 -0.50 5.59 -2.20
C VAL A 138 -1.01 5.55 -0.77
N SER A 139 -1.37 4.38 -0.28
CA SER A 139 -1.85 4.18 1.09
C SER A 139 -1.81 2.70 1.50
N ALA A 140 -1.66 2.45 2.79
CA ALA A 140 -1.76 1.15 3.43
C ALA A 140 -2.62 1.27 4.70
N ASN A 141 -3.09 0.15 5.26
CA ASN A 141 -3.79 0.06 6.54
C ASN A 141 -4.99 1.02 6.69
N ALA A 142 -5.71 1.30 5.61
CA ALA A 142 -6.81 2.27 5.56
C ALA A 142 -6.42 3.70 5.96
N ASP A 143 -5.12 4.04 5.91
CA ASP A 143 -4.64 5.40 6.17
C ASP A 143 -5.34 6.40 5.27
N HIS A 144 -5.83 7.50 5.86
CA HIS A 144 -6.61 8.54 5.18
C HIS A 144 -7.74 8.01 4.27
N THR A 145 -8.38 6.91 4.69
CA THR A 145 -9.55 6.34 4.01
C THR A 145 -10.83 6.81 4.69
N TYR A 146 -11.68 7.52 3.94
CA TYR A 146 -12.90 8.12 4.42
C TYR A 146 -14.12 7.47 3.77
N ARG A 147 -15.03 6.90 4.58
CA ARG A 147 -16.36 6.47 4.15
C ARG A 147 -17.36 7.56 4.44
N LEU A 148 -18.07 8.06 3.43
CA LEU A 148 -18.92 9.23 3.53
C LEU A 148 -20.28 9.00 2.90
N ARG A 149 -21.32 9.55 3.53
CA ARG A 149 -22.62 9.83 2.92
C ARG A 149 -22.67 11.28 2.48
N LEU A 150 -23.57 11.61 1.58
CA LEU A 150 -23.70 12.98 1.08
C LEU A 150 -23.85 14.02 2.22
N LEU A 151 -24.57 13.67 3.29
CA LEU A 151 -24.77 14.55 4.45
C LEU A 151 -23.50 14.78 5.30
N ASP A 152 -22.52 13.89 5.19
CA ASP A 152 -21.29 13.96 6.00
C ASP A 152 -20.22 14.84 5.33
N VAL A 153 -20.33 15.07 4.01
CA VAL A 153 -19.28 15.72 3.21
C VAL A 153 -18.99 17.14 3.69
N GLU A 154 -20.04 17.93 4.03
CA GLU A 154 -19.84 19.29 4.51
C GLU A 154 -19.09 19.33 5.85
N GLN A 155 -19.38 18.42 6.76
CA GLN A 155 -18.70 18.33 8.06
C GLN A 155 -17.22 17.91 7.90
N GLN A 156 -16.93 17.08 6.91
CA GLN A 156 -15.59 16.55 6.65
C GLN A 156 -14.77 17.43 5.69
N LYS A 157 -15.38 18.48 5.11
CA LYS A 157 -14.77 19.30 4.06
C LYS A 157 -13.36 19.79 4.39
N GLN A 158 -13.18 20.37 5.60
CA GLN A 158 -11.88 20.88 6.00
C GLN A 158 -10.86 19.75 6.15
N GLY A 159 -11.21 18.67 6.84
CA GLY A 159 -10.31 17.52 7.02
C GLY A 159 -9.93 16.85 5.69
N LEU A 160 -10.87 16.72 4.76
CA LEU A 160 -10.59 16.21 3.42
C LEU A 160 -9.67 17.16 2.64
N SER A 161 -9.90 18.48 2.73
CA SER A 161 -9.06 19.48 2.10
C SER A 161 -7.64 19.46 2.66
N ASP A 162 -7.49 19.33 3.98
CA ASP A 162 -6.17 19.28 4.64
C ASP A 162 -5.35 18.06 4.18
N VAL A 163 -6.02 16.93 3.93
CA VAL A 163 -5.36 15.68 3.50
C VAL A 163 -5.11 15.65 1.99
N PHE A 164 -6.07 16.11 1.18
CA PHE A 164 -6.09 15.89 -0.27
C PHE A 164 -5.81 17.14 -1.11
N SER A 165 -5.43 18.27 -0.48
CA SER A 165 -5.14 19.52 -1.21
C SER A 165 -4.16 19.33 -2.38
N GLU A 166 -3.10 18.56 -2.15
CA GLU A 166 -2.06 18.25 -3.15
C GLU A 166 -1.78 16.73 -3.26
N ARG A 167 -2.66 15.91 -2.65
CA ARG A 167 -2.49 14.45 -2.61
C ARG A 167 -3.44 13.77 -3.56
N PRO A 168 -2.94 13.06 -4.59
CA PRO A 168 -3.75 12.26 -5.49
C PRO A 168 -4.58 11.23 -4.74
N HIS A 169 -5.88 11.14 -5.09
CA HIS A 169 -6.83 10.27 -4.43
C HIS A 169 -7.87 9.73 -5.40
N MET A 170 -8.53 8.67 -4.98
CA MET A 170 -9.64 8.08 -5.73
C MET A 170 -10.91 8.07 -4.91
N ILE A 171 -12.04 8.11 -5.62
CA ILE A 171 -13.38 7.99 -5.07
C ILE A 171 -14.04 6.76 -5.67
N GLN A 172 -14.55 5.88 -4.83
CA GLN A 172 -15.23 4.65 -5.20
C GLN A 172 -16.58 4.53 -4.48
N PRO A 173 -17.56 3.79 -5.00
CA PRO A 173 -18.74 3.43 -4.22
C PRO A 173 -18.32 2.56 -3.04
N PHE A 174 -18.95 2.74 -1.87
CA PHE A 174 -18.75 1.82 -0.76
C PHE A 174 -19.41 0.47 -1.08
N LEU A 175 -18.64 -0.59 -1.03
CA LEU A 175 -19.14 -1.95 -1.24
C LEU A 175 -19.61 -2.54 0.08
N THR A 176 -20.92 -2.72 0.24
CA THR A 176 -21.50 -3.30 1.45
C THR A 176 -21.08 -4.74 1.70
N SER A 177 -20.67 -5.47 0.66
CA SER A 177 -20.11 -6.83 0.77
C SER A 177 -18.87 -6.88 1.67
N VAL A 178 -18.04 -5.83 1.70
CA VAL A 178 -16.87 -5.75 2.59
C VAL A 178 -17.27 -5.91 4.06
N VAL A 179 -18.43 -5.35 4.46
CA VAL A 179 -18.94 -5.46 5.84
C VAL A 179 -19.72 -6.76 6.06
N ASN A 180 -20.48 -7.20 5.06
CA ASN A 180 -21.40 -8.34 5.21
C ASN A 180 -20.73 -9.69 4.99
N GLU A 181 -19.71 -9.74 4.14
CA GLU A 181 -19.05 -10.97 3.70
C GLU A 181 -17.55 -10.99 4.04
N GLY A 182 -16.96 -9.80 4.27
CA GLY A 182 -15.52 -9.61 4.48
C GLY A 182 -14.74 -9.45 3.18
N GLU A 183 -13.43 -9.43 3.32
CA GLU A 183 -12.47 -9.35 2.21
C GLU A 183 -11.77 -10.71 2.04
N TYR A 184 -11.48 -11.06 0.80
CA TYR A 184 -10.73 -12.28 0.46
C TYR A 184 -9.33 -11.90 0.01
N SER A 185 -8.32 -12.53 0.62
CA SER A 185 -6.93 -12.45 0.16
C SER A 185 -6.59 -13.71 -0.62
N LEU A 186 -6.01 -13.54 -1.81
CA LEU A 186 -5.49 -14.63 -2.63
C LEU A 186 -3.97 -14.70 -2.47
N PHE A 187 -3.45 -15.88 -2.17
CA PHE A 187 -2.02 -16.14 -1.96
C PHE A 187 -1.51 -17.13 -3.00
#